data_f6ebf9a09e2225ed8e23853b667be493
#
_entry.id   f6ebf9a09e2225ed8e23853b667be493
#
_cell.length_a   1.000
_cell.length_b   1.000
_cell.length_c   1.000
_cell.angle_alpha   90.00
_cell.angle_beta   90.00
_cell.angle_gamma   90.00
#
_symmetry.space_group_name_H-M   'P 1'
#
loop_
_entity.id
_entity.type
_entity.pdbx_description
1 polymer ?
#
loop_
_entity_poly.entity_id
_entity_poly.type
_entity_poly.pdbx_seq_one_letter_code
_entity_poly.pdbx_strand_id
1 'polypeptide(L)'
;MWNLKGAGTSSLAGLMLFAGSIDGAYAQAAGSNVLSLGWAHVAPQTGSGPLTVTNIGGMPVNSPIEGSGAGARSSDLPAFTFEHFFTDQIGVAVLGGWPGRMQLEGRGVMNGYGVLGDTRTWAPELVLRYHFGQADGRFRPFVGVGVNYTWFTNTRVTNGSFVEQSFGPGGTATASASSSWAPVFQAGLDYQINRRWSVGVLLAYIPTDTNVTLTGRTANGQEIVSHAKVRLRPLVTYLGLAYKF
;
A
#
# COMPACT_ATOMS: atom_id res chain seq x y z
N MET A 1 -43.80 18.71 18.35
CA MET A 1 -43.87 18.50 16.87
C MET A 1 -42.54 17.93 16.38
N TRP A 2 -42.65 16.72 15.97
CA TRP A 2 -41.59 15.86 15.42
C TRP A 2 -41.12 16.36 14.08
N ASN A 3 -39.82 16.25 13.77
CA ASN A 3 -39.42 15.90 12.42
C ASN A 3 -38.04 15.19 12.40
N LEU A 4 -38.08 13.89 12.21
CA LEU A 4 -37.00 13.01 11.74
C LEU A 4 -36.88 13.14 10.23
N LYS A 5 -35.65 13.33 9.71
CA LYS A 5 -35.21 13.00 8.35
C LYS A 5 -33.67 13.06 8.37
N GLY A 6 -32.93 12.13 7.86
CA GLY A 6 -33.12 10.94 7.07
C GLY A 6 -31.78 10.23 6.98
N ALA A 7 -31.81 8.93 7.12
CA ALA A 7 -30.66 8.06 6.96
C ALA A 7 -30.23 8.00 5.49
N GLY A 8 -29.01 8.39 5.21
CA GLY A 8 -28.37 8.18 3.90
C GLY A 8 -27.88 6.73 3.80
N THR A 9 -28.60 5.93 3.05
CA THR A 9 -28.23 4.56 2.66
C THR A 9 -27.06 4.62 1.67
N SER A 10 -25.89 4.21 2.10
CA SER A 10 -24.76 3.97 1.23
C SER A 10 -24.99 2.68 0.45
N SER A 11 -25.32 2.82 -0.81
CA SER A 11 -25.47 1.71 -1.76
C SER A 11 -24.13 1.03 -1.99
N LEU A 12 -23.98 -0.19 -1.51
CA LEU A 12 -22.96 -1.13 -2.00
C LEU A 12 -23.32 -1.48 -3.44
N ALA A 13 -22.61 -0.90 -4.39
CA ALA A 13 -22.76 -1.18 -5.81
C ALA A 13 -22.23 -2.60 -6.12
N GLY A 14 -23.14 -3.39 -6.61
CA GLY A 14 -23.14 -4.59 -7.36
C GLY A 14 -21.83 -5.30 -7.72
N LEU A 15 -21.59 -6.42 -7.05
CA LEU A 15 -20.75 -7.50 -7.55
C LEU A 15 -21.54 -8.18 -8.69
N MET A 16 -21.27 -7.82 -9.94
CA MET A 16 -21.84 -8.53 -11.09
C MET A 16 -21.24 -9.93 -11.18
N LEU A 17 -22.02 -10.92 -10.78
CA LEU A 17 -21.80 -12.32 -11.08
C LEU A 17 -22.05 -12.59 -12.56
N PHE A 18 -20.99 -12.67 -13.36
CA PHE A 18 -21.07 -13.28 -14.68
C PHE A 18 -21.14 -14.80 -14.52
N ALA A 19 -22.35 -15.36 -14.66
CA ALA A 19 -22.54 -16.77 -14.84
C ALA A 19 -22.17 -17.13 -16.30
N GLY A 20 -20.92 -17.50 -16.53
CA GLY A 20 -20.44 -18.04 -17.82
C GLY A 20 -20.53 -19.57 -17.81
N SER A 21 -20.93 -20.11 -18.94
CA SER A 21 -21.16 -21.52 -19.28
C SER A 21 -20.02 -22.47 -18.85
N ILE A 22 -20.44 -23.64 -18.37
CA ILE A 22 -19.59 -24.75 -17.94
C ILE A 22 -19.12 -25.52 -19.18
N ASP A 23 -17.94 -25.19 -19.70
CA ASP A 23 -17.23 -26.03 -20.67
C ASP A 23 -15.82 -26.36 -20.16
N GLY A 24 -15.43 -27.60 -20.44
CA GLY A 24 -14.18 -28.35 -20.23
C GLY A 24 -13.04 -27.65 -19.45
N ALA A 25 -12.94 -27.94 -18.17
CA ALA A 25 -12.21 -27.22 -17.16
C ALA A 25 -10.70 -27.53 -17.11
N TYR A 26 -9.89 -26.76 -17.78
CA TYR A 26 -8.49 -26.58 -17.42
C TYR A 26 -8.39 -25.49 -16.32
N ALA A 27 -7.50 -25.69 -15.35
CA ALA A 27 -7.25 -24.66 -14.34
C ALA A 27 -6.42 -23.53 -14.99
N GLN A 28 -6.78 -22.28 -14.89
CA GLN A 28 -6.07 -21.13 -15.47
C GLN A 28 -5.93 -21.17 -17.01
N ALA A 29 -6.96 -21.62 -17.74
CA ALA A 29 -7.01 -21.56 -19.19
C ALA A 29 -7.59 -20.22 -19.69
N ALA A 30 -7.43 -19.92 -20.98
CA ALA A 30 -8.02 -18.77 -21.63
C ALA A 30 -9.51 -18.61 -21.29
N GLY A 31 -9.94 -17.37 -21.00
CA GLY A 31 -11.30 -17.04 -20.57
C GLY A 31 -11.63 -17.30 -19.11
N SER A 32 -10.73 -17.93 -18.32
CA SER A 32 -10.99 -18.19 -16.92
C SER A 32 -10.76 -16.95 -16.03
N ASN A 33 -11.50 -16.90 -14.92
CA ASN A 33 -11.32 -15.92 -13.86
C ASN A 33 -10.84 -16.61 -12.58
N VAL A 34 -9.89 -16.02 -11.91
CA VAL A 34 -9.33 -16.54 -10.66
C VAL A 34 -9.39 -15.46 -9.59
N LEU A 35 -10.07 -15.76 -8.50
CA LEU A 35 -10.09 -14.90 -7.30
C LEU A 35 -9.26 -15.59 -6.21
N SER A 36 -8.27 -14.89 -5.69
CA SER A 36 -7.48 -15.35 -4.55
C SER A 36 -7.68 -14.43 -3.34
N LEU A 37 -7.84 -15.04 -2.18
CA LEU A 37 -7.87 -14.36 -0.89
C LEU A 37 -6.71 -14.87 -0.04
N GLY A 38 -6.05 -13.95 0.65
CA GLY A 38 -4.86 -14.34 1.39
C GLY A 38 -4.33 -13.24 2.30
N TRP A 39 -3.05 -13.36 2.60
CA TRP A 39 -2.32 -12.49 3.51
C TRP A 39 -1.10 -11.91 2.82
N ALA A 40 -0.92 -10.61 2.95
CA ALA A 40 0.24 -9.91 2.45
C ALA A 40 1.11 -9.39 3.60
N HIS A 41 2.41 -9.64 3.51
CA HIS A 41 3.44 -9.00 4.33
C HIS A 41 4.15 -7.94 3.50
N VAL A 42 4.04 -6.69 3.93
CA VAL A 42 4.66 -5.53 3.27
C VAL A 42 5.90 -5.13 4.06
N ALA A 43 7.07 -5.28 3.48
CA ALA A 43 8.37 -4.94 4.09
C ALA A 43 8.99 -3.74 3.36
N PRO A 44 8.79 -2.50 3.84
CA PRO A 44 9.38 -1.32 3.24
C PRO A 44 10.91 -1.34 3.34
N GLN A 45 11.60 -1.12 2.22
CA GLN A 45 13.05 -0.97 2.15
C GLN A 45 13.39 0.52 2.27
N THR A 46 13.01 1.12 3.41
CA THR A 46 12.96 2.55 3.58
C THR A 46 14.31 3.24 3.61
N GLY A 47 14.40 4.36 2.91
CA GLY A 47 15.41 5.38 3.07
C GLY A 47 14.74 6.75 2.95
N SER A 48 15.21 7.74 3.69
CA SER A 48 14.75 9.12 3.47
C SER A 48 15.92 10.06 3.32
N GLY A 49 15.69 11.19 2.64
CA GLY A 49 16.51 12.38 2.80
C GLY A 49 16.27 13.02 4.18
N PRO A 50 17.07 14.03 4.52
CA PRO A 50 16.87 14.79 5.76
C PRO A 50 15.50 15.47 5.75
N LEU A 51 14.93 15.66 6.94
CA LEU A 51 13.78 16.53 7.13
C LEU A 51 14.24 17.96 6.95
N THR A 52 13.70 18.66 5.97
CA THR A 52 14.09 20.04 5.65
C THR A 52 12.97 20.98 6.07
N VAL A 53 13.28 21.93 6.95
CA VAL A 53 12.36 23.03 7.29
C VAL A 53 12.31 23.99 6.10
N THR A 54 11.12 24.20 5.56
CA THR A 54 10.92 25.02 4.34
C THR A 54 10.15 26.31 4.59
N ASN A 55 9.46 26.42 5.72
CA ASN A 55 8.76 27.64 6.10
C ASN A 55 8.72 27.81 7.62
N ILE A 56 8.90 29.04 8.11
CA ILE A 56 8.74 29.42 9.52
C ILE A 56 7.93 30.73 9.58
N GLY A 57 6.71 30.65 10.12
CA GLY A 57 5.82 31.81 10.30
C GLY A 57 5.48 32.53 8.99
N GLY A 58 5.37 31.81 7.87
CA GLY A 58 5.12 32.39 6.54
C GLY A 58 6.38 32.78 5.77
N MET A 59 7.56 32.80 6.40
CA MET A 59 8.81 33.08 5.73
C MET A 59 9.45 31.82 5.16
N PRO A 60 9.79 31.77 3.86
CA PRO A 60 10.46 30.64 3.26
C PRO A 60 11.90 30.53 3.81
N VAL A 61 12.27 29.31 4.15
CA VAL A 61 13.61 28.93 4.59
C VAL A 61 14.02 27.64 3.89
N ASN A 62 15.29 27.27 3.97
CA ASN A 62 15.77 25.98 3.49
C ASN A 62 16.82 25.47 4.48
N SER A 63 16.33 24.85 5.55
CA SER A 63 17.18 24.39 6.64
C SER A 63 17.03 22.87 6.82
N PRO A 64 17.92 22.07 6.25
CA PRO A 64 17.93 20.64 6.48
C PRO A 64 18.36 20.34 7.92
N ILE A 65 17.67 19.39 8.56
CA ILE A 65 18.08 18.83 9.83
C ILE A 65 19.02 17.66 9.51
N GLU A 66 20.31 17.95 9.52
CA GLU A 66 21.33 17.00 9.11
C GLU A 66 21.27 15.70 9.94
N GLY A 67 21.45 14.57 9.29
CA GLY A 67 21.37 13.26 9.93
C GLY A 67 19.97 12.83 10.36
N SER A 68 18.93 13.64 10.12
CA SER A 68 17.55 13.20 10.33
C SER A 68 17.08 12.26 9.24
N GLY A 69 16.10 11.42 9.56
CA GLY A 69 15.48 10.53 8.60
C GLY A 69 14.15 9.98 9.10
N ALA A 70 13.39 9.41 8.18
CA ALA A 70 12.17 8.70 8.48
C ALA A 70 12.18 7.30 7.87
N GLY A 71 11.57 6.36 8.55
CA GLY A 71 11.35 5.00 8.09
C GLY A 71 9.90 4.60 8.21
N ALA A 72 9.54 3.48 7.60
CA ALA A 72 8.26 2.83 7.80
C ALA A 72 8.49 1.40 8.27
N ARG A 73 7.66 0.92 9.19
CA ARG A 73 7.71 -0.46 9.66
C ARG A 73 6.95 -1.38 8.73
N SER A 74 7.33 -2.66 8.76
CA SER A 74 6.58 -3.71 8.08
C SER A 74 5.15 -3.77 8.59
N SER A 75 4.24 -4.17 7.73
CA SER A 75 2.83 -4.36 8.06
C SER A 75 2.28 -5.62 7.41
N ASP A 76 1.31 -6.22 8.08
CA ASP A 76 0.59 -7.41 7.64
C ASP A 76 -0.87 -7.05 7.42
N LEU A 77 -1.45 -7.56 6.32
CA LEU A 77 -2.83 -7.24 5.96
C LEU A 77 -3.51 -8.36 5.16
N PRO A 78 -4.84 -8.52 5.31
CA PRO A 78 -5.62 -9.31 4.39
C PRO A 78 -5.57 -8.68 2.99
N ALA A 79 -5.35 -9.50 1.97
CA ALA A 79 -5.25 -9.04 0.60
C ALA A 79 -6.01 -10.00 -0.35
N PHE A 80 -6.31 -9.51 -1.55
CA PHE A 80 -6.93 -10.29 -2.59
C PHE A 80 -6.24 -10.04 -3.93
N THR A 81 -6.37 -11.02 -4.83
CA THR A 81 -6.06 -10.84 -6.25
C THR A 81 -7.23 -11.34 -7.08
N PHE A 82 -7.55 -10.62 -8.13
CA PHE A 82 -8.46 -11.07 -9.17
C PHE A 82 -7.70 -11.06 -10.49
N GLU A 83 -7.70 -12.19 -11.20
CA GLU A 83 -7.00 -12.35 -12.46
C GLU A 83 -7.92 -12.90 -13.55
N HIS A 84 -7.88 -12.27 -14.72
CA HIS A 84 -8.55 -12.75 -15.92
C HIS A 84 -7.50 -13.24 -16.92
N PHE A 85 -7.67 -14.45 -17.43
CA PHE A 85 -6.78 -15.05 -18.42
C PHE A 85 -7.29 -14.79 -19.83
N PHE A 86 -6.53 -14.02 -20.61
CA PHE A 86 -6.81 -13.81 -22.05
C PHE A 86 -6.32 -14.95 -22.90
N THR A 87 -5.24 -15.58 -22.50
CA THR A 87 -4.69 -16.82 -23.08
C THR A 87 -4.33 -17.78 -21.95
N ASP A 88 -3.91 -19.00 -22.28
CA ASP A 88 -3.42 -19.94 -21.29
C ASP A 88 -2.21 -19.44 -20.50
N GLN A 89 -1.45 -18.48 -21.04
CA GLN A 89 -0.23 -17.98 -20.45
C GLN A 89 -0.34 -16.51 -19.99
N ILE A 90 -1.26 -15.73 -20.57
CA ILE A 90 -1.33 -14.28 -20.30
C ILE A 90 -2.58 -13.95 -19.54
N GLY A 91 -2.42 -13.37 -18.37
CA GLY A 91 -3.49 -12.84 -17.52
C GLY A 91 -3.27 -11.38 -17.16
N VAL A 92 -4.37 -10.70 -16.86
CA VAL A 92 -4.35 -9.38 -16.21
C VAL A 92 -4.92 -9.50 -14.82
N ALA A 93 -4.14 -9.08 -13.84
CA ALA A 93 -4.48 -9.18 -12.43
C ALA A 93 -4.69 -7.79 -11.81
N VAL A 94 -5.74 -7.67 -11.00
CA VAL A 94 -5.95 -6.57 -10.07
C VAL A 94 -5.65 -7.09 -8.68
N LEU A 95 -4.79 -6.38 -7.95
CA LEU A 95 -4.44 -6.71 -6.59
C LEU A 95 -4.85 -5.59 -5.66
N GLY A 96 -5.25 -5.95 -4.45
CA GLY A 96 -5.60 -5.00 -3.42
C GLY A 96 -5.60 -5.65 -2.05
N GLY A 97 -5.65 -4.81 -1.00
CA GLY A 97 -5.70 -5.27 0.36
C GLY A 97 -6.52 -4.33 1.23
N TRP A 98 -6.92 -4.80 2.40
CA TRP A 98 -7.46 -3.92 3.41
C TRP A 98 -6.38 -2.94 3.84
N PRO A 99 -6.65 -1.60 3.91
CA PRO A 99 -5.60 -0.61 4.15
C PRO A 99 -4.88 -0.88 5.47
N GLY A 100 -3.63 -1.32 5.35
CA GLY A 100 -2.77 -1.58 6.49
C GLY A 100 -2.44 -0.29 7.25
N ARG A 101 -2.32 -0.39 8.57
CA ARG A 101 -1.77 0.68 9.39
C ARG A 101 -0.25 0.60 9.29
N MET A 102 0.36 1.59 8.68
CA MET A 102 1.81 1.71 8.57
C MET A 102 2.31 2.66 9.65
N GLN A 103 3.23 2.22 10.50
CA GLN A 103 3.91 3.05 11.49
C GLN A 103 5.11 3.73 10.86
N LEU A 104 5.20 5.04 11.10
CA LEU A 104 6.35 5.86 10.71
C LEU A 104 7.27 6.02 11.90
N GLU A 105 8.57 5.80 11.70
CA GLU A 105 9.58 5.91 12.75
C GLU A 105 10.66 6.93 12.39
N GLY A 106 11.20 7.57 13.43
CA GLY A 106 12.38 8.43 13.28
C GLY A 106 13.63 7.59 13.04
N ARG A 107 14.51 8.10 12.18
CA ARG A 107 15.83 7.49 11.90
C ARG A 107 16.94 8.54 12.03
N GLY A 108 18.19 8.05 12.14
CA GLY A 108 19.32 8.92 12.35
C GLY A 108 19.21 9.66 13.69
N VAL A 109 19.40 10.97 13.72
CA VAL A 109 19.27 11.79 14.95
C VAL A 109 17.86 11.75 15.56
N MET A 110 16.84 11.34 14.78
CA MET A 110 15.47 11.17 15.26
C MET A 110 15.15 9.78 15.79
N ASN A 111 16.10 8.84 15.77
CA ASN A 111 15.90 7.44 16.17
C ASN A 111 15.44 7.29 17.64
N GLY A 112 15.87 8.21 18.52
CA GLY A 112 15.48 8.22 19.93
C GLY A 112 13.98 8.41 20.19
N TYR A 113 13.23 8.93 19.23
CA TYR A 113 11.77 9.08 19.35
C TYR A 113 11.01 7.79 19.02
N GLY A 114 11.63 6.82 18.33
CA GLY A 114 10.95 5.60 17.89
C GLY A 114 9.83 5.88 16.91
N VAL A 115 8.61 5.43 17.22
CA VAL A 115 7.41 5.69 16.36
C VAL A 115 7.00 7.14 16.49
N LEU A 116 6.98 7.85 15.37
CA LEU A 116 6.57 9.27 15.28
C LEU A 116 5.07 9.41 15.01
N GLY A 117 4.50 8.47 14.27
CA GLY A 117 3.11 8.52 13.87
C GLY A 117 2.66 7.30 13.07
N ASP A 118 1.47 7.36 12.56
CA ASP A 118 0.88 6.32 11.72
C ASP A 118 0.09 6.88 10.55
N THR A 119 -0.08 6.04 9.52
CA THR A 119 -0.90 6.33 8.35
C THR A 119 -1.60 5.06 7.87
N ARG A 120 -2.71 5.19 7.16
CA ARG A 120 -3.32 4.09 6.41
C ARG A 120 -2.91 4.18 4.95
N THR A 121 -2.37 3.09 4.42
CA THR A 121 -1.87 3.03 3.06
C THR A 121 -2.80 2.20 2.20
N TRP A 122 -3.20 2.78 1.07
CA TRP A 122 -3.92 2.13 -0.01
C TRP A 122 -2.98 2.00 -1.20
N ALA A 123 -2.91 0.81 -1.80
CA ALA A 123 -1.95 0.54 -2.85
C ALA A 123 -2.48 -0.51 -3.85
N PRO A 124 -3.58 -0.24 -4.57
CA PRO A 124 -4.03 -1.15 -5.62
C PRO A 124 -3.01 -1.25 -6.75
N GLU A 125 -2.99 -2.42 -7.37
CA GLU A 125 -2.09 -2.76 -8.48
C GLU A 125 -2.89 -3.29 -9.66
N LEU A 126 -2.43 -2.95 -10.87
CA LEU A 126 -2.86 -3.56 -12.13
C LEU A 126 -1.62 -4.15 -12.81
N VAL A 127 -1.63 -5.47 -13.04
CA VAL A 127 -0.45 -6.21 -13.47
C VAL A 127 -0.78 -7.13 -14.62
N LEU A 128 0.03 -7.07 -15.67
CA LEU A 128 0.07 -8.07 -16.73
C LEU A 128 0.99 -9.21 -16.26
N ARG A 129 0.48 -10.44 -16.26
CA ARG A 129 1.21 -11.64 -15.84
C ARG A 129 1.41 -12.59 -17.00
N TYR A 130 2.58 -13.21 -17.03
CA TYR A 130 2.88 -14.33 -17.90
C TYR A 130 3.12 -15.58 -17.07
N HIS A 131 2.28 -16.59 -17.27
CA HIS A 131 2.35 -17.87 -16.59
C HIS A 131 3.08 -18.88 -17.45
N PHE A 132 4.11 -19.51 -16.90
CA PHE A 132 4.88 -20.55 -17.57
C PHE A 132 4.17 -21.91 -17.49
N GLY A 133 4.46 -22.75 -18.47
CA GLY A 133 3.92 -24.12 -18.52
C GLY A 133 2.52 -24.21 -19.12
N GLN A 134 1.91 -25.37 -18.96
CA GLN A 134 0.59 -25.68 -19.49
C GLN A 134 -0.50 -25.25 -18.50
N ALA A 135 -1.71 -24.97 -19.03
CA ALA A 135 -2.85 -24.50 -18.23
C ALA A 135 -3.30 -25.48 -17.15
N ASP A 136 -3.07 -26.78 -17.35
CA ASP A 136 -3.38 -27.89 -16.44
C ASP A 136 -2.19 -28.34 -15.57
N GLY A 137 -1.04 -27.66 -15.71
CA GLY A 137 0.15 -27.95 -14.91
C GLY A 137 -0.09 -27.71 -13.41
N ARG A 138 0.36 -28.64 -12.57
CA ARG A 138 0.23 -28.50 -11.10
C ARG A 138 1.03 -27.33 -10.55
N PHE A 139 2.18 -27.02 -11.13
CA PHE A 139 3.05 -25.92 -10.75
C PHE A 139 3.11 -24.93 -11.90
N ARG A 140 2.66 -23.72 -11.65
CA ARG A 140 2.66 -22.64 -12.63
C ARG A 140 3.39 -21.42 -12.10
N PRO A 141 4.70 -21.34 -12.37
CA PRO A 141 5.45 -20.11 -12.12
C PRO A 141 4.91 -18.98 -12.99
N PHE A 142 4.98 -17.76 -12.49
CA PHE A 142 4.65 -16.57 -13.27
C PHE A 142 5.57 -15.42 -12.96
N VAL A 143 5.65 -14.50 -13.91
CA VAL A 143 6.23 -13.17 -13.73
C VAL A 143 5.21 -12.13 -14.15
N GLY A 144 5.32 -10.93 -13.60
CA GLY A 144 4.39 -9.86 -13.92
C GLY A 144 5.03 -8.50 -13.88
N VAL A 145 4.48 -7.61 -14.71
CA VAL A 145 4.84 -6.19 -14.69
C VAL A 145 3.55 -5.37 -14.73
N GLY A 146 3.55 -4.24 -14.01
CA GLY A 146 2.34 -3.45 -13.90
C GLY A 146 2.56 -2.09 -13.28
N VAL A 147 1.46 -1.52 -12.80
CA VAL A 147 1.44 -0.22 -12.16
C VAL A 147 0.74 -0.31 -10.81
N ASN A 148 1.24 0.44 -9.86
CA ASN A 148 0.67 0.65 -8.55
C ASN A 148 0.33 2.13 -8.37
N TYR A 149 -0.79 2.40 -7.71
CA TYR A 149 -1.12 3.74 -7.24
C TYR A 149 -1.25 3.73 -5.73
N THR A 150 -0.31 4.37 -5.05
CA THR A 150 -0.30 4.45 -3.59
C THR A 150 -0.84 5.79 -3.13
N TRP A 151 -1.77 5.79 -2.15
CA TRP A 151 -2.18 6.99 -1.44
C TRP A 151 -2.35 6.71 0.06
N PHE A 152 -2.34 7.78 0.83
CA PHE A 152 -2.33 7.72 2.28
C PHE A 152 -3.54 8.44 2.87
N THR A 153 -4.09 7.85 3.93
CA THR A 153 -5.23 8.43 4.65
C THR A 153 -4.99 8.36 6.15
N ASN A 154 -5.62 9.27 6.90
CA ASN A 154 -5.50 9.32 8.36
C ASN A 154 -4.04 9.36 8.86
N THR A 155 -3.19 10.12 8.15
CA THR A 155 -1.81 10.35 8.59
C THR A 155 -1.80 11.22 9.83
N ARG A 156 -1.18 10.73 10.90
CA ARG A 156 -1.17 11.39 12.21
C ARG A 156 0.20 11.33 12.85
N VAL A 157 0.58 12.41 13.52
CA VAL A 157 1.70 12.43 14.46
C VAL A 157 1.16 11.99 15.82
N THR A 158 1.71 10.93 16.39
CA THR A 158 1.22 10.34 17.66
C THR A 158 2.23 10.44 18.80
N ASN A 159 3.46 10.87 18.50
CA ASN A 159 4.53 11.01 19.48
C ASN A 159 4.52 12.40 20.12
N GLY A 160 3.97 12.49 21.33
CA GLY A 160 3.89 13.76 22.07
C GLY A 160 5.26 14.34 22.43
N SER A 161 6.23 13.50 22.80
CA SER A 161 7.59 13.97 23.15
C SER A 161 8.29 14.58 21.92
N PHE A 162 8.11 13.98 20.76
CA PHE A 162 8.58 14.57 19.50
C PHE A 162 7.97 15.93 19.23
N VAL A 163 6.64 16.05 19.41
CA VAL A 163 5.91 17.32 19.20
C VAL A 163 6.39 18.38 20.17
N GLU A 164 6.48 18.05 21.46
CA GLU A 164 6.88 19.00 22.49
C GLU A 164 8.33 19.48 22.33
N GLN A 165 9.25 18.58 21.98
CA GLN A 165 10.66 18.96 21.76
C GLN A 165 10.87 19.74 20.47
N SER A 166 10.04 19.48 19.43
CA SER A 166 10.19 20.14 18.12
C SER A 166 9.46 21.49 18.04
N PHE A 167 8.33 21.65 18.74
CA PHE A 167 7.44 22.81 18.62
C PHE A 167 7.15 23.51 19.96
N GLY A 168 7.76 23.03 21.05
CA GLY A 168 7.63 23.55 22.40
C GLY A 168 6.38 23.04 23.15
N PRO A 169 6.29 23.31 24.47
CA PRO A 169 5.14 22.95 25.29
C PRO A 169 3.84 23.55 24.72
N GLY A 170 2.81 22.71 24.58
CA GLY A 170 1.52 23.08 23.98
C GLY A 170 1.52 23.18 22.46
N GLY A 171 2.62 22.80 21.81
CA GLY A 171 2.70 22.70 20.36
C GLY A 171 1.84 21.56 19.80
N THR A 172 1.52 21.66 18.52
CA THR A 172 0.78 20.63 17.78
C THR A 172 1.49 20.28 16.48
N ALA A 173 1.24 19.08 15.95
CA ALA A 173 1.78 18.68 14.66
C ALA A 173 0.77 17.85 13.86
N THR A 174 0.75 18.07 12.55
CA THR A 174 0.02 17.28 11.57
C THR A 174 0.99 16.82 10.49
N ALA A 175 0.68 15.68 9.87
CA ALA A 175 1.46 15.15 8.77
C ALA A 175 0.58 14.76 7.61
N SER A 176 1.12 14.86 6.40
CA SER A 176 0.50 14.36 5.18
C SER A 176 1.56 13.71 4.29
N ALA A 177 1.14 12.76 3.46
CA ALA A 177 1.99 12.12 2.48
C ALA A 177 1.34 12.20 1.10
N SER A 178 2.13 12.50 0.08
CA SER A 178 1.65 12.60 -1.30
C SER A 178 1.37 11.23 -1.89
N SER A 179 0.34 11.13 -2.75
CA SER A 179 0.14 9.96 -3.57
C SER A 179 1.26 9.78 -4.60
N SER A 180 1.46 8.56 -5.04
CA SER A 180 2.53 8.21 -5.98
C SER A 180 2.12 7.07 -6.90
N TRP A 181 2.52 7.16 -8.17
CA TRP A 181 2.52 6.05 -9.11
C TRP A 181 3.88 5.37 -9.12
N ALA A 182 3.88 4.05 -9.20
CA ALA A 182 5.12 3.27 -9.30
C ALA A 182 4.93 2.06 -10.21
N PRO A 183 5.98 1.60 -10.91
CA PRO A 183 5.95 0.30 -11.56
C PRO A 183 5.88 -0.81 -10.52
N VAL A 184 5.33 -1.96 -10.93
CA VAL A 184 5.29 -3.20 -10.15
C VAL A 184 6.03 -4.28 -10.90
N PHE A 185 6.88 -5.01 -10.19
CA PHE A 185 7.55 -6.21 -10.70
C PHE A 185 7.17 -7.37 -9.80
N GLN A 186 6.63 -8.43 -10.39
CA GLN A 186 6.16 -9.59 -9.64
C GLN A 186 6.80 -10.88 -10.15
N ALA A 187 7.00 -11.81 -9.22
CA ALA A 187 7.27 -13.21 -9.53
C ALA A 187 6.52 -14.08 -8.51
N GLY A 188 6.02 -15.21 -8.95
CA GLY A 188 5.26 -16.08 -8.08
C GLY A 188 5.11 -17.50 -8.62
N LEU A 189 4.41 -18.31 -7.85
CA LEU A 189 4.14 -19.70 -8.14
C LEU A 189 2.74 -20.05 -7.68
N ASP A 190 1.94 -20.61 -8.57
CA ASP A 190 0.66 -21.21 -8.24
C ASP A 190 0.79 -22.74 -8.19
N TYR A 191 0.28 -23.35 -7.13
CA TYR A 191 0.14 -24.80 -6.98
C TYR A 191 -1.32 -25.19 -7.06
N GLN A 192 -1.68 -25.98 -8.06
CA GLN A 192 -3.03 -26.47 -8.27
C GLN A 192 -3.34 -27.67 -7.37
N ILE A 193 -4.28 -27.49 -6.45
CA ILE A 193 -4.80 -28.56 -5.59
C ILE A 193 -5.76 -29.44 -6.40
N ASN A 194 -6.65 -28.79 -7.15
CA ASN A 194 -7.61 -29.44 -8.05
C ASN A 194 -8.02 -28.48 -9.19
N ARG A 195 -9.03 -28.85 -9.99
CA ARG A 195 -9.48 -28.05 -11.14
C ARG A 195 -9.98 -26.64 -10.80
N ARG A 196 -10.36 -26.36 -9.54
CA ARG A 196 -10.92 -25.08 -9.10
C ARG A 196 -10.09 -24.37 -8.04
N TRP A 197 -9.32 -25.10 -7.26
CA TRP A 197 -8.59 -24.55 -6.13
C TRP A 197 -7.09 -24.60 -6.35
N SER A 198 -6.42 -23.51 -6.05
CA SER A 198 -4.97 -23.40 -6.03
C SER A 198 -4.49 -22.60 -4.83
N VAL A 199 -3.24 -22.81 -4.44
CA VAL A 199 -2.51 -21.97 -3.49
C VAL A 199 -1.42 -21.24 -4.24
N GLY A 200 -1.33 -19.94 -4.06
CA GLY A 200 -0.33 -19.09 -4.72
C GLY A 200 0.56 -18.39 -3.73
N VAL A 201 1.84 -18.30 -4.07
CA VAL A 201 2.81 -17.42 -3.42
C VAL A 201 3.29 -16.38 -4.43
N LEU A 202 3.45 -15.14 -3.96
CA LEU A 202 3.85 -14.02 -4.80
C LEU A 202 4.88 -13.17 -4.06
N LEU A 203 5.90 -12.74 -4.76
CA LEU A 203 6.83 -11.70 -4.36
C LEU A 203 6.68 -10.52 -5.33
N ALA A 204 6.47 -9.31 -4.79
CA ALA A 204 6.40 -8.10 -5.58
C ALA A 204 7.39 -7.04 -5.06
N TYR A 205 7.98 -6.31 -5.98
CA TYR A 205 8.82 -5.14 -5.70
C TYR A 205 8.18 -3.91 -6.34
N ILE A 206 8.00 -2.86 -5.52
CA ILE A 206 7.29 -1.63 -5.92
C ILE A 206 8.15 -0.42 -5.56
N PRO A 207 8.96 0.13 -6.48
CA PRO A 207 9.84 1.27 -6.20
C PRO A 207 9.06 2.59 -6.02
N THR A 208 8.34 2.71 -4.92
CA THR A 208 7.49 3.85 -4.57
C THR A 208 8.27 4.89 -3.78
N ASP A 209 8.23 6.14 -4.22
CA ASP A 209 8.71 7.31 -3.48
C ASP A 209 7.51 8.21 -3.13
N THR A 210 7.54 8.82 -1.95
CA THR A 210 6.51 9.79 -1.51
C THR A 210 7.14 11.00 -0.84
N ASN A 211 6.48 12.15 -0.91
CA ASN A 211 6.86 13.33 -0.16
C ASN A 211 5.98 13.44 1.08
N VAL A 212 6.62 13.53 2.24
CA VAL A 212 5.96 13.75 3.52
C VAL A 212 6.10 15.20 3.90
N THR A 213 4.97 15.84 4.23
CA THR A 213 4.92 17.19 4.77
C THR A 213 4.54 17.10 6.24
N LEU A 214 5.36 17.69 7.10
CA LEU A 214 5.10 17.85 8.52
C LEU A 214 4.82 19.34 8.79
N THR A 215 3.65 19.64 9.32
CA THR A 215 3.26 20.99 9.72
C THR A 215 3.12 21.03 11.23
N GLY A 216 4.03 21.72 11.89
CA GLY A 216 4.00 21.96 13.33
C GLY A 216 3.53 23.37 13.63
N ARG A 217 2.91 23.55 14.79
CA ARG A 217 2.51 24.85 15.29
C ARG A 217 2.91 24.98 16.74
N THR A 218 3.62 26.06 17.06
CA THR A 218 4.00 26.39 18.44
C THR A 218 2.78 26.90 19.23
N ALA A 219 2.86 26.96 20.57
CA ALA A 219 1.80 27.52 21.40
C ALA A 219 1.46 28.98 21.07
N ASN A 220 2.45 29.75 20.57
CA ASN A 220 2.27 31.16 20.13
C ASN A 220 1.67 31.27 18.71
N GLY A 221 1.26 30.15 18.10
CA GLY A 221 0.64 30.11 16.78
C GLY A 221 1.61 30.17 15.60
N GLN A 222 2.92 30.19 15.80
CA GLN A 222 3.91 30.16 14.73
C GLN A 222 3.88 28.80 14.04
N GLU A 223 3.68 28.80 12.73
CA GLU A 223 3.66 27.60 11.90
C GLU A 223 5.07 27.29 11.38
N ILE A 224 5.43 26.01 11.42
CA ILE A 224 6.70 25.49 10.91
C ILE A 224 6.37 24.35 9.95
N VAL A 225 6.73 24.49 8.67
CA VAL A 225 6.50 23.47 7.65
C VAL A 225 7.83 22.80 7.28
N SER A 226 7.83 21.50 7.26
CA SER A 226 9.00 20.70 6.90
C SER A 226 8.62 19.63 5.88
N HIS A 227 9.55 19.29 4.99
CA HIS A 227 9.38 18.27 3.98
C HIS A 227 10.49 17.22 4.05
N ALA A 228 10.11 15.97 3.76
CA ALA A 228 11.08 14.89 3.56
C ALA A 228 10.65 14.03 2.39
N LYS A 229 11.59 13.65 1.51
CA LYS A 229 11.36 12.62 0.50
C LYS A 229 11.63 11.24 1.12
N VAL A 230 10.62 10.39 1.14
CA VAL A 230 10.69 9.03 1.69
C VAL A 230 10.62 8.02 0.55
N ARG A 231 11.63 7.18 0.46
CA ARG A 231 11.70 6.04 -0.47
C ARG A 231 11.18 4.82 0.26
N LEU A 232 9.97 4.37 -0.06
CA LEU A 232 9.35 3.21 0.59
C LEU A 232 9.85 1.89 -0.01
N ARG A 233 9.84 1.77 -1.33
CA ARG A 233 10.35 0.63 -2.10
C ARG A 233 10.02 -0.73 -1.50
N PRO A 234 8.75 -1.01 -1.15
CA PRO A 234 8.40 -2.22 -0.43
C PRO A 234 8.68 -3.49 -1.25
N LEU A 235 9.14 -4.50 -0.52
CA LEU A 235 9.05 -5.88 -0.93
C LEU A 235 7.79 -6.47 -0.30
N VAL A 236 6.89 -6.98 -1.14
CA VAL A 236 5.61 -7.55 -0.70
C VAL A 236 5.62 -9.03 -0.94
N THR A 237 5.37 -9.81 0.10
CA THR A 237 5.14 -11.25 0.00
C THR A 237 3.66 -11.51 0.21
N TYR A 238 3.04 -12.31 -0.66
CA TYR A 238 1.64 -12.71 -0.54
C TYR A 238 1.52 -14.23 -0.58
N LEU A 239 0.65 -14.75 0.27
CA LEU A 239 0.21 -16.14 0.27
C LEU A 239 -1.31 -16.16 0.23
N GLY A 240 -1.90 -16.86 -0.73
CA GLY A 240 -3.34 -16.90 -0.89
C GLY A 240 -3.90 -18.22 -1.39
N LEU A 241 -5.16 -18.45 -1.06
CA LEU A 241 -5.99 -19.52 -1.60
C LEU A 241 -6.83 -18.95 -2.74
N ALA A 242 -6.75 -19.55 -3.90
CA ALA A 242 -7.41 -19.08 -5.11
C ALA A 242 -8.51 -20.04 -5.56
N TYR A 243 -9.58 -19.47 -6.06
CA TYR A 243 -10.70 -20.17 -6.66
C TYR A 243 -10.92 -19.69 -8.09
N LYS A 244 -11.01 -20.65 -9.01
CA LYS A 244 -11.32 -20.44 -10.42
C LYS A 244 -12.81 -20.62 -10.68
N PHE A 245 -13.39 -19.72 -11.47
CA PHE A 245 -14.77 -19.77 -11.93
C PHE A 245 -14.91 -19.30 -13.37
#